data_3d94d7c4a49a1997ff318ac1c4b92060
#
_entry.id   3d94d7c4a49a1997ff318ac1c4b92060
#
_cell.length_a   1.000
_cell.length_b   1.000
_cell.length_c   1.000
_cell.angle_alpha   90.00
_cell.angle_beta   90.00
_cell.angle_gamma   90.00
#
_symmetry.space_group_name_H-M   'P 1'
#
loop_
_entity.id
_entity.type
_entity.pdbx_description
1 polymer ?
#
loop_
_entity_poly.entity_id
_entity_poly.type
_entity_poly.pdbx_seq_one_letter_code
_entity_poly.pdbx_strand_id
1 'polypeptide(L)'
;IMWSNPEVANLDKIRESVNKDIVQRMHLGGFFYVLCSVTIIVISPALQTNLLIAVVVLFLGILALLRLFVYRWICTQQGIDRIVIERSIALIYILTAVNWVVFLFLILISRNEIDSIATLLTIIATVGFTAGGIAATSPRIRLMLVFASIIYLPGLVGLALIVAPDDAWALLVIGLSYFVFSILNGKLQH
;
A
#
# COMPACT_ATOMS: atom_id res chain seq x y z
N ILE A 1 10.45 1.77 44.30
CA ILE A 1 11.20 0.88 43.36
C ILE A 1 10.14 0.05 42.66
N MET A 2 9.70 0.48 41.47
CA MET A 2 8.79 -0.28 40.63
C MET A 2 9.57 -1.43 40.02
N TRP A 3 9.32 -2.67 40.45
CA TRP A 3 9.83 -3.85 39.79
C TRP A 3 9.18 -3.98 38.42
N SER A 4 9.88 -3.59 37.39
CA SER A 4 9.40 -3.84 36.01
C SER A 4 9.39 -5.35 35.80
N ASN A 5 8.21 -5.92 35.57
CA ASN A 5 8.06 -7.33 35.25
C ASN A 5 8.94 -7.67 34.03
N PRO A 6 9.90 -8.60 34.11
CA PRO A 6 10.84 -8.90 33.03
C PRO A 6 10.14 -9.36 31.74
N GLU A 7 8.96 -9.94 31.83
CA GLU A 7 8.15 -10.32 30.67
C GLU A 7 7.63 -9.07 29.90
N VAL A 8 7.20 -8.03 30.61
CA VAL A 8 6.72 -6.78 30.00
C VAL A 8 7.87 -6.07 29.28
N ALA A 9 9.05 -6.03 29.90
CA ALA A 9 10.24 -5.41 29.30
C ALA A 9 10.70 -6.17 28.03
N ASN A 10 10.53 -7.49 27.99
CA ASN A 10 10.86 -8.30 26.82
C ASN A 10 9.86 -8.08 25.67
N LEU A 11 8.56 -8.01 25.98
CA LEU A 11 7.52 -7.73 25.01
C LEU A 11 7.70 -6.33 24.37
N ASP A 12 8.12 -5.34 25.13
CA ASP A 12 8.36 -3.97 24.59
C ASP A 12 9.55 -3.94 23.65
N LYS A 13 10.63 -4.66 23.94
CA LYS A 13 11.77 -4.82 23.03
C LYS A 13 11.41 -5.50 21.72
N ILE A 14 10.63 -6.58 21.77
CA ILE A 14 10.16 -7.30 20.58
C ILE A 14 9.33 -6.36 19.70
N ARG A 15 8.41 -5.61 20.29
CA ARG A 15 7.55 -4.68 19.56
C ARG A 15 8.33 -3.50 18.97
N GLU A 16 9.36 -2.99 19.64
CA GLU A 16 10.25 -1.96 19.11
C GLU A 16 11.02 -2.49 17.90
N SER A 17 11.53 -3.71 17.96
CA SER A 17 12.19 -4.38 16.85
C SER A 17 11.25 -4.54 15.64
N VAL A 18 10.02 -4.96 15.88
CA VAL A 18 8.96 -5.07 14.84
C VAL A 18 8.68 -3.72 14.19
N ASN A 19 8.57 -2.64 14.98
CA ASN A 19 8.35 -1.32 14.42
C ASN A 19 9.50 -0.86 13.53
N LYS A 20 10.75 -1.07 13.98
CA LYS A 20 11.94 -0.74 13.19
C LYS A 20 11.99 -1.52 11.88
N ASP A 21 11.67 -2.81 11.90
CA ASP A 21 11.62 -3.65 10.70
C ASP A 21 10.55 -3.17 9.71
N ILE A 22 9.33 -2.88 10.17
CA ILE A 22 8.27 -2.32 9.31
C ILE A 22 8.71 -1.00 8.69
N VAL A 23 9.28 -0.09 9.48
CA VAL A 23 9.71 1.22 9.01
C VAL A 23 10.85 1.10 8.01
N GLN A 24 11.79 0.16 8.22
CA GLN A 24 12.87 -0.12 7.29
C GLN A 24 12.37 -0.67 5.95
N ARG A 25 11.34 -1.52 5.95
CA ARG A 25 10.71 -2.01 4.71
C ARG A 25 9.85 -0.92 4.05
N MET A 26 9.28 -0.01 4.84
CA MET A 26 8.37 1.03 4.38
C MET A 26 9.06 2.09 3.52
N HIS A 27 10.30 2.49 3.84
CA HIS A 27 10.90 3.70 3.25
C HIS A 27 11.15 3.58 1.74
N LEU A 28 11.55 2.42 1.25
CA LEU A 28 11.75 2.19 -0.17
C LEU A 28 10.44 2.00 -0.94
N GLY A 29 9.44 1.37 -0.32
CA GLY A 29 8.16 1.07 -0.97
C GLY A 29 7.45 2.31 -1.52
N GLY A 30 7.58 3.47 -0.87
CA GLY A 30 6.96 4.71 -1.32
C GLY A 30 7.40 5.16 -2.72
N PHE A 31 8.67 5.00 -3.05
CA PHE A 31 9.21 5.39 -4.36
C PHE A 31 8.69 4.53 -5.51
N PHE A 32 8.42 3.25 -5.26
CA PHE A 32 7.86 2.37 -6.28
C PHE A 32 6.47 2.81 -6.73
N TYR A 33 5.63 3.34 -5.83
CA TYR A 33 4.33 3.90 -6.23
C TYR A 33 4.49 5.08 -7.18
N VAL A 34 5.42 5.99 -6.87
CA VAL A 34 5.71 7.16 -7.72
C VAL A 34 6.27 6.71 -9.06
N LEU A 35 7.26 5.81 -9.05
CA LEU A 35 7.90 5.30 -10.27
C LEU A 35 6.87 4.65 -11.19
N CYS A 36 6.03 3.75 -10.67
CA CYS A 36 4.98 3.11 -11.45
C CYS A 36 3.97 4.12 -12.00
N SER A 37 3.52 5.08 -11.19
CA SER A 37 2.57 6.10 -11.63
C SER A 37 3.14 6.95 -12.76
N VAL A 38 4.39 7.41 -12.62
CA VAL A 38 5.08 8.21 -13.65
C VAL A 38 5.25 7.39 -14.93
N THR A 39 5.64 6.13 -14.81
CA THR A 39 5.79 5.23 -15.98
C THR A 39 4.46 5.07 -16.71
N ILE A 40 3.35 4.86 -16.00
CA ILE A 40 2.02 4.72 -16.58
C ILE A 40 1.60 6.01 -17.32
N ILE A 41 1.87 7.18 -16.71
CA ILE A 41 1.56 8.48 -17.34
C ILE A 41 2.39 8.72 -18.60
N VAL A 42 3.68 8.38 -18.57
CA VAL A 42 4.58 8.56 -19.72
C VAL A 42 4.15 7.72 -20.92
N ILE A 43 3.67 6.51 -20.68
CA ILE A 43 3.22 5.59 -21.74
C ILE A 43 1.89 6.05 -22.37
N SER A 44 1.01 6.72 -21.62
CA SER A 44 -0.29 7.15 -22.13
C SER A 44 -0.39 8.69 -22.24
N PRO A 45 -0.33 9.25 -23.46
CA PRO A 45 -0.43 10.70 -23.68
C PRO A 45 -1.72 11.33 -23.13
N ALA A 46 -2.83 10.60 -23.14
CA ALA A 46 -4.11 11.05 -22.58
C ALA A 46 -4.05 11.35 -21.08
N LEU A 47 -3.18 10.65 -20.34
CA LEU A 47 -3.00 10.88 -18.90
C LEU A 47 -2.17 12.13 -18.60
N GLN A 48 -1.27 12.54 -19.53
CA GLN A 48 -0.36 13.68 -19.33
C GLN A 48 -1.10 15.01 -19.22
N THR A 49 -2.27 15.12 -19.84
CA THR A 49 -3.10 16.35 -19.84
C THR A 49 -4.11 16.37 -18.69
N ASN A 50 -4.26 15.30 -17.94
CA ASN A 50 -5.26 15.21 -16.87
C ASN A 50 -4.72 15.77 -15.55
N LEU A 51 -5.21 16.95 -15.18
CA LEU A 51 -4.80 17.65 -13.96
C LEU A 51 -5.04 16.84 -12.68
N LEU A 52 -6.15 16.08 -12.61
CA LEU A 52 -6.47 15.28 -11.43
C LEU A 52 -5.43 14.16 -11.22
N ILE A 53 -5.00 13.53 -12.30
CA ILE A 53 -3.97 12.48 -12.25
C ILE A 53 -2.64 13.10 -11.81
N ALA A 54 -2.26 14.26 -12.33
CA ALA A 54 -1.06 14.94 -11.90
C ALA A 54 -1.07 15.28 -10.40
N VAL A 55 -2.20 15.75 -9.86
CA VAL A 55 -2.37 16.05 -8.43
C VAL A 55 -2.23 14.77 -7.59
N VAL A 56 -2.85 13.66 -8.01
CA VAL A 56 -2.78 12.38 -7.29
C VAL A 56 -1.34 11.85 -7.25
N VAL A 57 -0.60 11.95 -8.37
CA VAL A 57 0.81 11.51 -8.43
C VAL A 57 1.72 12.43 -7.61
N LEU A 58 1.47 13.75 -7.63
CA LEU A 58 2.18 14.69 -6.76
C LEU A 58 1.98 14.31 -5.28
N PHE A 59 0.75 13.98 -4.90
CA PHE A 59 0.45 13.56 -3.52
C PHE A 59 1.13 12.23 -3.16
N LEU A 60 1.23 11.25 -4.08
CA LEU A 60 2.06 10.06 -3.89
C LEU A 60 3.53 10.42 -3.64
N GLY A 61 4.07 11.40 -4.38
CA GLY A 61 5.43 11.91 -4.16
C GLY A 61 5.62 12.49 -2.76
N ILE A 62 4.67 13.30 -2.29
CA ILE A 62 4.68 13.85 -0.92
C ILE A 62 4.64 12.72 0.11
N LEU A 63 3.78 11.71 -0.07
CA LEU A 63 3.69 10.56 0.83
C LEU A 63 4.98 9.73 0.83
N ALA A 64 5.67 9.60 -0.31
CA ALA A 64 6.96 8.92 -0.39
C ALA A 64 8.05 9.68 0.39
N LEU A 65 8.08 11.01 0.30
CA LEU A 65 8.98 11.86 1.08
C LEU A 65 8.67 11.82 2.58
N LEU A 66 7.37 11.83 2.95
CA LEU A 66 6.94 11.67 4.34
C LEU A 66 7.38 10.32 4.93
N ARG A 67 7.35 9.24 4.15
CA ARG A 67 7.88 7.94 4.58
C ARG A 67 9.36 8.00 4.93
N LEU A 68 10.17 8.66 4.08
CA LEU A 68 11.60 8.89 4.35
C LEU A 68 11.82 9.72 5.62
N PHE A 69 11.03 10.79 5.76
CA PHE A 69 11.12 11.65 6.94
C PHE A 69 10.79 10.87 8.22
N VAL A 70 9.68 10.13 8.25
CA VAL A 70 9.27 9.30 9.39
C VAL A 70 10.30 8.21 9.68
N TYR A 71 10.87 7.58 8.64
CA TYR A 71 11.96 6.62 8.81
C TYR A 71 13.16 7.26 9.52
N ARG A 72 13.67 8.39 9.01
CA ARG A 72 14.78 9.10 9.63
C ARG A 72 14.46 9.55 11.05
N TRP A 73 13.28 10.10 11.26
CA TRP A 73 12.83 10.57 12.57
C TRP A 73 12.83 9.44 13.61
N ILE A 74 12.28 8.28 13.27
CA ILE A 74 12.24 7.10 14.16
C ILE A 74 13.66 6.56 14.42
N CYS A 75 14.55 6.59 13.43
CA CYS A 75 15.93 6.09 13.59
C CYS A 75 16.83 7.03 14.38
N THR A 76 16.55 8.33 14.40
CA THR A 76 17.43 9.33 15.04
C THR A 76 17.00 9.72 16.45
N GLN A 77 15.71 9.62 16.76
CA GLN A 77 15.21 10.02 18.08
C GLN A 77 15.05 8.82 19.01
N GLN A 78 15.62 8.96 20.23
CA GLN A 78 15.40 8.02 21.33
C GLN A 78 14.24 8.53 22.21
N GLY A 79 13.36 7.64 22.65
CA GLY A 79 12.31 7.99 23.61
C GLY A 79 10.99 8.51 23.02
N ILE A 80 10.76 8.31 21.72
CA ILE A 80 9.46 8.64 21.12
C ILE A 80 8.37 7.72 21.67
N ASP A 81 7.21 8.31 22.00
CA ASP A 81 6.04 7.52 22.40
C ASP A 81 5.69 6.52 21.30
N ARG A 82 5.65 5.26 21.69
CA ARG A 82 5.36 4.14 20.85
C ARG A 82 4.02 4.30 20.11
N ILE A 83 2.99 4.83 20.77
CA ILE A 83 1.67 5.04 20.17
C ILE A 83 1.77 6.00 18.99
N VAL A 84 2.61 7.03 19.11
CA VAL A 84 2.86 8.00 18.03
C VAL A 84 3.50 7.32 16.83
N ILE A 85 4.51 6.48 17.05
CA ILE A 85 5.19 5.72 15.99
C ILE A 85 4.17 4.81 15.26
N GLU A 86 3.39 4.04 16.01
CA GLU A 86 2.42 3.11 15.47
C GLU A 86 1.34 3.79 14.64
N ARG A 87 0.82 4.91 15.12
CA ARG A 87 -0.19 5.71 14.41
C ARG A 87 0.38 6.35 13.16
N SER A 88 1.60 6.89 13.22
CA SER A 88 2.27 7.50 12.07
C SER A 88 2.49 6.50 10.94
N ILE A 89 2.98 5.30 11.27
CA ILE A 89 3.17 4.21 10.31
C ILE A 89 1.82 3.84 9.68
N ALA A 90 0.80 3.57 10.49
CA ALA A 90 -0.51 3.17 10.00
C ALA A 90 -1.15 4.25 9.11
N LEU A 91 -1.07 5.51 9.52
CA LEU A 91 -1.63 6.63 8.75
C LEU A 91 -0.99 6.73 7.36
N ILE A 92 0.33 6.68 7.28
CA ILE A 92 1.04 6.79 6.00
C ILE A 92 0.72 5.61 5.08
N TYR A 93 0.63 4.38 5.61
CA TYR A 93 0.22 3.21 4.83
C TYR A 93 -1.20 3.37 4.28
N ILE A 94 -2.14 3.75 5.13
CA ILE A 94 -3.55 3.93 4.74
C ILE A 94 -3.68 5.05 3.71
N LEU A 95 -3.05 6.21 3.93
CA LEU A 95 -3.10 7.32 2.97
C LEU A 95 -2.51 6.94 1.62
N THR A 96 -1.41 6.17 1.61
CA THR A 96 -0.82 5.70 0.34
C THR A 96 -1.75 4.72 -0.37
N ALA A 97 -2.37 3.78 0.36
CA ALA A 97 -3.31 2.83 -0.22
C ALA A 97 -4.52 3.53 -0.81
N VAL A 98 -5.12 4.46 -0.08
CA VAL A 98 -6.28 5.27 -0.54
C VAL A 98 -5.91 6.07 -1.78
N ASN A 99 -4.76 6.77 -1.76
CA ASN A 99 -4.33 7.58 -2.91
C ASN A 99 -4.05 6.71 -4.15
N TRP A 100 -3.48 5.52 -3.97
CA TRP A 100 -3.30 4.56 -5.07
C TRP A 100 -4.64 4.09 -5.65
N VAL A 101 -5.62 3.81 -4.79
CA VAL A 101 -6.97 3.43 -5.22
C VAL A 101 -7.63 4.56 -6.02
N VAL A 102 -7.48 5.81 -5.58
CA VAL A 102 -7.96 6.97 -6.36
C VAL A 102 -7.28 7.02 -7.73
N PHE A 103 -5.96 6.83 -7.80
CA PHE A 103 -5.22 6.75 -9.06
C PHE A 103 -5.77 5.63 -9.96
N LEU A 104 -5.95 4.42 -9.41
CA LEU A 104 -6.51 3.28 -10.13
C LEU A 104 -7.90 3.59 -10.69
N PHE A 105 -8.80 4.18 -9.89
CA PHE A 105 -10.14 4.53 -10.36
C PHE A 105 -10.14 5.59 -11.45
N LEU A 106 -9.26 6.60 -11.37
CA LEU A 106 -9.11 7.59 -12.43
C LEU A 106 -8.68 6.92 -13.75
N ILE A 107 -7.75 5.96 -13.70
CA ILE A 107 -7.35 5.17 -14.87
C ILE A 107 -8.54 4.35 -15.42
N LEU A 108 -9.26 3.66 -14.55
CA LEU A 108 -10.39 2.81 -14.96
C LEU A 108 -11.56 3.60 -15.56
N ILE A 109 -11.86 4.77 -15.04
CA ILE A 109 -12.92 5.65 -15.57
C ILE A 109 -12.52 6.23 -16.92
N SER A 110 -11.26 6.61 -17.09
CA SER A 110 -10.74 7.20 -18.33
C SER A 110 -10.34 6.15 -19.38
N ARG A 111 -10.66 4.87 -19.20
CA ARG A 111 -10.21 3.74 -20.03
C ARG A 111 -10.48 3.88 -21.53
N ASN A 112 -11.55 4.60 -21.91
CA ASN A 112 -11.89 4.79 -23.33
C ASN A 112 -10.92 5.73 -24.05
N GLU A 113 -10.15 6.53 -23.30
CA GLU A 113 -9.17 7.51 -23.79
C GLU A 113 -7.74 7.01 -23.55
N ILE A 114 -7.56 5.94 -22.80
CA ILE A 114 -6.27 5.43 -22.32
C ILE A 114 -5.92 4.12 -23.01
N ASP A 115 -4.63 3.97 -23.32
CA ASP A 115 -4.10 2.72 -23.84
C ASP A 115 -4.36 1.53 -22.93
N SER A 116 -4.75 0.40 -23.51
CA SER A 116 -4.93 -0.86 -22.80
C SER A 116 -3.69 -1.29 -21.99
N ILE A 117 -2.50 -0.91 -22.45
CA ILE A 117 -1.23 -1.16 -21.76
C ILE A 117 -1.15 -0.40 -20.45
N ALA A 118 -1.53 0.88 -20.40
CA ALA A 118 -1.53 1.68 -19.17
C ALA A 118 -2.50 1.10 -18.13
N THR A 119 -3.68 0.67 -18.56
CA THR A 119 -4.65 -0.01 -17.70
C THR A 119 -4.07 -1.33 -17.15
N LEU A 120 -3.50 -2.17 -18.00
CA LEU A 120 -2.88 -3.44 -17.61
C LEU A 120 -1.74 -3.23 -16.61
N LEU A 121 -0.85 -2.26 -16.86
CA LEU A 121 0.25 -1.94 -15.95
C LEU A 121 -0.26 -1.45 -14.59
N THR A 122 -1.35 -0.68 -14.56
CA THR A 122 -1.96 -0.23 -13.31
C THR A 122 -2.51 -1.41 -12.49
N ILE A 123 -3.13 -2.37 -13.14
CA ILE A 123 -3.63 -3.60 -12.51
C ILE A 123 -2.47 -4.42 -11.94
N ILE A 124 -1.44 -4.68 -12.76
CA ILE A 124 -0.25 -5.43 -12.35
C ILE A 124 0.44 -4.74 -11.16
N ALA A 125 0.60 -3.41 -11.22
CA ALA A 125 1.17 -2.64 -10.13
C ALA A 125 0.32 -2.75 -8.84
N THR A 126 -1.02 -2.73 -8.96
CA THR A 126 -1.93 -2.88 -7.81
C THR A 126 -1.75 -4.23 -7.13
N VAL A 127 -1.65 -5.31 -7.90
CA VAL A 127 -1.37 -6.67 -7.39
C VAL A 127 0.00 -6.71 -6.70
N GLY A 128 1.04 -6.16 -7.35
CA GLY A 128 2.39 -6.09 -6.81
C GLY A 128 2.48 -5.29 -5.51
N PHE A 129 1.81 -4.14 -5.44
CA PHE A 129 1.77 -3.32 -4.23
C PHE A 129 0.98 -3.97 -3.09
N THR A 130 -0.08 -4.71 -3.41
CA THR A 130 -0.82 -5.50 -2.43
C THR A 130 0.10 -6.56 -1.81
N ALA A 131 0.79 -7.35 -2.64
CA ALA A 131 1.71 -8.39 -2.17
C ALA A 131 2.87 -7.81 -1.35
N GLY A 132 3.53 -6.76 -1.87
CA GLY A 132 4.64 -6.08 -1.19
C GLY A 132 4.21 -5.42 0.13
N GLY A 133 3.02 -4.81 0.15
CA GLY A 133 2.45 -4.21 1.36
C GLY A 133 2.09 -5.25 2.41
N ILE A 134 1.51 -6.40 2.00
CA ILE A 134 1.26 -7.53 2.90
C ILE A 134 2.57 -8.02 3.53
N ALA A 135 3.60 -8.26 2.72
CA ALA A 135 4.91 -8.68 3.20
C ALA A 135 5.55 -7.66 4.16
N ALA A 136 5.42 -6.36 3.86
CA ALA A 136 5.97 -5.31 4.71
C ALA A 136 5.21 -5.12 6.04
N THR A 137 3.90 -5.33 6.04
CA THR A 137 3.03 -5.11 7.21
C THR A 137 2.66 -6.39 7.96
N SER A 138 3.11 -7.55 7.46
CA SER A 138 2.82 -8.86 8.05
C SER A 138 3.09 -8.96 9.56
N PRO A 139 4.13 -8.29 10.16
CA PRO A 139 4.32 -8.26 11.60
C PRO A 139 3.15 -7.63 12.38
N ARG A 140 2.27 -6.90 11.72
CA ARG A 140 1.07 -6.28 12.29
C ARG A 140 -0.17 -6.69 11.51
N ILE A 141 -0.75 -7.80 11.89
CA ILE A 141 -1.86 -8.43 11.18
C ILE A 141 -3.04 -7.48 10.91
N ARG A 142 -3.37 -6.60 11.87
CA ARG A 142 -4.46 -5.62 11.70
C ARG A 142 -4.12 -4.60 10.61
N LEU A 143 -2.91 -4.07 10.62
CA LEU A 143 -2.45 -3.10 9.61
C LEU A 143 -2.39 -3.77 8.24
N MET A 144 -1.87 -4.99 8.18
CA MET A 144 -1.81 -5.80 6.96
C MET A 144 -3.20 -6.00 6.35
N LEU A 145 -4.19 -6.42 7.15
CA LEU A 145 -5.56 -6.64 6.68
C LEU A 145 -6.20 -5.34 6.17
N VAL A 146 -6.09 -4.25 6.93
CA VAL A 146 -6.64 -2.95 6.54
C VAL A 146 -6.00 -2.46 5.26
N PHE A 147 -4.68 -2.48 5.16
CA PHE A 147 -3.95 -2.05 3.96
C PHE A 147 -4.34 -2.88 2.73
N ALA A 148 -4.29 -4.22 2.85
CA ALA A 148 -4.62 -5.12 1.75
C ALA A 148 -6.09 -4.94 1.29
N SER A 149 -7.03 -4.79 2.22
CA SER A 149 -8.43 -4.56 1.89
C SER A 149 -8.66 -3.24 1.17
N ILE A 150 -8.02 -2.15 1.61
CA ILE A 150 -8.16 -0.84 0.97
C ILE A 150 -7.61 -0.84 -0.45
N ILE A 151 -6.43 -1.43 -0.68
CA ILE A 151 -5.79 -1.35 -1.99
C ILE A 151 -6.37 -2.35 -2.99
N TYR A 152 -6.76 -3.53 -2.54
CA TYR A 152 -7.12 -4.63 -3.43
C TYR A 152 -8.62 -4.73 -3.71
N LEU A 153 -9.47 -4.70 -2.68
CA LEU A 153 -10.90 -4.94 -2.86
C LEU A 153 -11.59 -3.91 -3.76
N PRO A 154 -11.37 -2.58 -3.61
CA PRO A 154 -11.95 -1.60 -4.52
C PRO A 154 -11.47 -1.79 -5.96
N GLY A 155 -10.18 -2.15 -6.15
CA GLY A 155 -9.63 -2.44 -7.48
C GLY A 155 -10.31 -3.64 -8.12
N LEU A 156 -10.51 -4.72 -7.37
CA LEU A 156 -11.20 -5.91 -7.85
C LEU A 156 -12.66 -5.62 -8.23
N VAL A 157 -13.38 -4.87 -7.40
CA VAL A 157 -14.76 -4.43 -7.71
C VAL A 157 -14.78 -3.52 -8.94
N GLY A 158 -13.88 -2.55 -9.02
CA GLY A 158 -13.78 -1.65 -10.18
C GLY A 158 -13.54 -2.42 -11.49
N LEU A 159 -12.67 -3.41 -11.46
CA LEU A 159 -12.42 -4.29 -12.61
C LEU A 159 -13.66 -5.12 -12.99
N ALA A 160 -14.33 -5.71 -12.00
CA ALA A 160 -15.53 -6.53 -12.23
C ALA A 160 -16.67 -5.72 -12.86
N LEU A 161 -16.79 -4.43 -12.53
CA LEU A 161 -17.79 -3.52 -13.12
C LEU A 161 -17.48 -3.13 -14.58
N ILE A 162 -16.23 -3.29 -15.01
CA ILE A 162 -15.76 -2.87 -16.34
C ILE A 162 -15.74 -4.03 -17.33
N VAL A 163 -15.49 -5.24 -16.87
CA VAL A 163 -15.41 -6.45 -17.66
C VAL A 163 -16.83 -6.94 -17.99
N ALA A 164 -16.98 -7.67 -19.10
CA ALA A 164 -18.25 -8.27 -19.47
C ALA A 164 -18.79 -9.15 -18.33
N PRO A 165 -20.10 -9.17 -18.08
CA PRO A 165 -20.70 -9.91 -16.95
C PRO A 165 -20.29 -11.38 -16.88
N ASP A 166 -20.14 -12.02 -18.05
CA ASP A 166 -19.76 -13.44 -18.14
C ASP A 166 -18.33 -13.70 -17.66
N ASP A 167 -17.41 -12.73 -17.82
CA ASP A 167 -16.02 -12.83 -17.39
C ASP A 167 -15.79 -12.28 -15.97
N ALA A 168 -16.70 -11.43 -15.49
CA ALA A 168 -16.59 -10.79 -14.18
C ALA A 168 -16.54 -11.80 -13.03
N TRP A 169 -17.30 -12.92 -13.14
CA TRP A 169 -17.29 -13.98 -12.13
C TRP A 169 -15.94 -14.67 -12.03
N ALA A 170 -15.31 -15.00 -13.14
CA ALA A 170 -14.00 -15.63 -13.15
C ALA A 170 -12.96 -14.69 -12.49
N LEU A 171 -13.02 -13.40 -12.82
CA LEU A 171 -12.14 -12.39 -12.27
C LEU A 171 -12.33 -12.21 -10.76
N LEU A 172 -13.58 -12.20 -10.27
CA LEU A 172 -13.89 -12.13 -8.85
C LEU A 172 -13.38 -13.37 -8.10
N VAL A 173 -13.63 -14.57 -8.63
CA VAL A 173 -13.20 -15.83 -7.99
C VAL A 173 -11.67 -15.89 -7.90
N ILE A 174 -10.97 -15.65 -9.02
CA ILE A 174 -9.50 -15.67 -9.07
C ILE A 174 -8.92 -14.56 -8.15
N GLY A 175 -9.48 -13.36 -8.23
CA GLY A 175 -9.03 -12.24 -7.44
C GLY A 175 -9.23 -12.46 -5.94
N LEU A 176 -10.41 -12.92 -5.51
CA LEU A 176 -10.66 -13.24 -4.10
C LEU A 176 -9.77 -14.39 -3.62
N SER A 177 -9.56 -15.42 -4.44
CA SER A 177 -8.65 -16.52 -4.11
C SER A 177 -7.21 -16.03 -3.90
N TYR A 178 -6.72 -15.15 -4.80
CA TYR A 178 -5.41 -14.52 -4.65
C TYR A 178 -5.33 -13.66 -3.39
N PHE A 179 -6.36 -12.89 -3.07
CA PHE A 179 -6.40 -12.07 -1.86
C PHE A 179 -6.31 -12.91 -0.60
N VAL A 180 -7.13 -13.97 -0.49
CA VAL A 180 -7.11 -14.90 0.64
C VAL A 180 -5.74 -15.59 0.75
N PHE A 181 -5.21 -16.10 -0.36
CA PHE A 181 -3.88 -16.72 -0.40
C PHE A 181 -2.78 -15.75 0.08
N SER A 182 -2.80 -14.51 -0.37
CA SER A 182 -1.82 -13.49 0.02
C SER A 182 -1.87 -13.18 1.51
N ILE A 183 -3.07 -13.09 2.10
CA ILE A 183 -3.26 -12.90 3.54
C ILE A 183 -2.76 -14.11 4.34
N LEU A 184 -3.08 -15.33 3.90
CA LEU A 184 -2.62 -16.56 4.56
C LEU A 184 -1.10 -16.65 4.55
N ASN A 185 -0.47 -16.37 3.40
CA ASN A 185 1.01 -16.33 3.31
C ASN A 185 1.60 -15.25 4.22
N GLY A 186 1.00 -14.06 4.28
CA GLY A 186 1.45 -13.02 5.20
C GLY A 186 1.38 -13.44 6.67
N LYS A 187 0.39 -14.25 7.05
CA LYS A 187 0.28 -14.81 8.40
C LYS A 187 1.33 -15.89 8.69
N LEU A 188 1.69 -16.71 7.69
CA LEU A 188 2.66 -17.79 7.86
C LEU A 188 4.12 -17.30 7.95
N GLN A 189 4.39 -16.04 7.59
CA GLN A 189 5.73 -15.45 7.71
C GLN A 189 6.07 -15.00 9.14
N HIS A 190 5.20 -15.27 10.11
CA HIS A 190 5.33 -15.02 11.56
C HIS A 190 5.20 -16.27 12.38
#